data_e46d51302def81127491e36e94e65455
#
_entry.id   e46d51302def81127491e36e94e65455
#
_cell.length_a   1.000
_cell.length_b   1.000
_cell.length_c   1.000
_cell.angle_alpha   90.00
_cell.angle_beta   90.00
_cell.angle_gamma   90.00
#
_symmetry.space_group_name_H-M   'P 1'
#
loop_
_entity.id
_entity.type
_entity.pdbx_description
1 polymer ?
#
loop_
_entity_poly.entity_id
_entity_poly.type
_entity_poly.pdbx_seq_one_letter_code
_entity_poly.pdbx_strand_id
1 'polypeptide(L)'
;MKKTPVIILCIAVLLLSGKAYGQTAVSDKEAGNKVYFAGPLFSESEKEYNAKLTRILEDYGYEVFLPQRDGFLAAEMEGKSEAEKTQMIFEKDLEHVLEADIVFMVLDGRVPDEGACVELGIAYANDKRCYGFKTDARSVEMDMDLNPMISGCFIKVFRDLDGEKLIEELKQYLSENEL
;
A
#
# COMPACT_ATOMS: atom_id res chain seq x y z
N MET A 1 40.56 -60.76 27.40
CA MET A 1 40.61 -59.54 26.61
C MET A 1 39.20 -59.21 26.12
N LYS A 2 38.48 -58.28 26.78
CA LYS A 2 37.11 -57.93 26.43
C LYS A 2 37.17 -56.66 25.55
N LYS A 3 36.65 -56.79 24.32
CA LYS A 3 36.52 -55.63 23.41
C LYS A 3 35.26 -54.87 23.73
N THR A 4 35.40 -53.59 24.08
CA THR A 4 34.31 -52.66 24.31
C THR A 4 33.84 -52.11 22.96
N PRO A 5 32.53 -52.08 22.64
CA PRO A 5 32.05 -51.42 21.42
C PRO A 5 31.98 -49.90 21.58
N VAL A 6 32.54 -49.23 20.62
CA VAL A 6 32.42 -47.75 20.48
C VAL A 6 31.03 -47.43 19.96
N ILE A 7 30.25 -46.75 20.78
CA ILE A 7 28.96 -46.17 20.36
C ILE A 7 29.21 -44.87 19.64
N ILE A 8 29.00 -44.87 18.33
CA ILE A 8 29.01 -43.63 17.52
C ILE A 8 27.66 -42.96 17.72
N LEU A 9 27.69 -41.84 18.47
CA LEU A 9 26.54 -40.99 18.66
C LEU A 9 26.38 -40.10 17.42
N CYS A 10 25.45 -40.45 16.52
CA CYS A 10 25.03 -39.57 15.42
C CYS A 10 24.23 -38.41 15.98
N ILE A 11 24.87 -37.24 16.07
CA ILE A 11 24.19 -35.99 16.33
C ILE A 11 23.48 -35.59 15.04
N ALA A 12 22.17 -35.81 14.98
CA ALA A 12 21.32 -35.22 13.94
C ALA A 12 21.20 -33.71 14.18
N VAL A 13 21.91 -32.92 13.37
CA VAL A 13 21.72 -31.48 13.31
C VAL A 13 20.39 -31.23 12.64
N LEU A 14 19.36 -30.94 13.42
CA LEU A 14 18.12 -30.35 12.91
C LEU A 14 18.43 -28.95 12.39
N LEU A 15 18.59 -28.80 11.08
CA LEU A 15 18.51 -27.50 10.41
C LEU A 15 17.07 -27.06 10.51
N LEU A 16 16.79 -26.20 11.50
CA LEU A 16 15.58 -25.38 11.53
C LEU A 16 15.67 -24.41 10.34
N SER A 17 15.02 -24.77 9.23
CA SER A 17 14.76 -23.86 8.13
C SER A 17 13.83 -22.78 8.66
N GLY A 18 14.42 -21.67 9.11
CA GLY A 18 13.68 -20.43 9.33
C GLY A 18 13.01 -20.04 8.02
N LYS A 19 11.70 -20.16 7.95
CA LYS A 19 10.94 -19.52 6.87
C LYS A 19 11.21 -18.02 6.98
N ALA A 20 11.96 -17.50 6.02
CA ALA A 20 12.03 -16.07 5.80
C ALA A 20 10.60 -15.60 5.48
N TYR A 21 10.01 -14.82 6.36
CA TYR A 21 8.81 -14.05 6.07
C TYR A 21 9.20 -13.00 5.04
N GLY A 22 8.62 -13.07 3.86
CA GLY A 22 8.71 -11.99 2.87
C GLY A 22 9.52 -12.30 1.62
N GLN A 23 9.08 -13.31 0.86
CA GLN A 23 9.19 -13.35 -0.61
C GLN A 23 8.24 -14.44 -1.09
N THR A 24 6.95 -14.08 -1.23
CA THR A 24 6.08 -14.86 -2.12
C THR A 24 6.60 -14.64 -3.54
N ALA A 25 6.91 -15.75 -4.22
CA ALA A 25 7.25 -15.71 -5.63
C ALA A 25 6.10 -15.04 -6.37
N VAL A 26 6.40 -13.88 -6.98
CA VAL A 26 5.51 -13.22 -7.94
C VAL A 26 5.30 -14.24 -9.06
N SER A 27 4.07 -14.73 -9.21
CA SER A 27 3.69 -15.54 -10.36
C SER A 27 3.83 -14.68 -11.61
N ASP A 28 4.27 -15.26 -12.74
CA ASP A 28 4.29 -14.64 -14.08
C ASP A 28 2.84 -14.33 -14.59
N LYS A 29 2.07 -13.59 -13.82
CA LYS A 29 0.85 -12.93 -14.24
C LYS A 29 1.30 -11.62 -14.85
N GLU A 30 0.89 -11.29 -16.07
CA GLU A 30 1.06 -9.93 -16.59
C GLU A 30 0.71 -8.96 -15.49
N ALA A 31 1.63 -8.06 -15.15
CA ALA A 31 1.45 -7.16 -14.03
C ALA A 31 0.20 -6.32 -14.30
N GLY A 32 -0.84 -6.51 -13.50
CA GLY A 32 -2.07 -5.75 -13.63
C GLY A 32 -1.80 -4.27 -13.40
N ASN A 33 -2.56 -3.39 -14.06
CA ASN A 33 -2.37 -1.94 -14.05
C ASN A 33 -3.48 -1.17 -13.32
N LYS A 34 -4.39 -1.86 -12.65
CA LYS A 34 -5.44 -1.21 -11.86
C LYS A 34 -4.91 -0.72 -10.53
N VAL A 35 -5.04 0.57 -10.28
CA VAL A 35 -4.58 1.23 -9.06
C VAL A 35 -5.77 1.74 -8.25
N TYR A 36 -5.85 1.39 -6.99
CA TYR A 36 -6.66 2.09 -6.00
C TYR A 36 -5.82 3.17 -5.33
N PHE A 37 -6.28 4.42 -5.42
CA PHE A 37 -5.57 5.56 -4.82
C PHE A 37 -6.12 5.84 -3.43
N ALA A 38 -5.35 5.54 -2.40
CA ALA A 38 -5.67 5.77 -0.99
C ALA A 38 -5.03 7.04 -0.45
N GLY A 39 -5.71 7.75 0.42
CA GLY A 39 -5.15 8.92 1.10
C GLY A 39 -6.18 9.94 1.56
N PRO A 40 -5.74 10.97 2.29
CA PRO A 40 -6.64 12.01 2.78
C PRO A 40 -7.26 12.80 1.62
N LEU A 41 -8.55 13.14 1.71
CA LEU A 41 -9.32 13.83 0.67
C LEU A 41 -10.25 14.92 1.24
N PHE A 42 -9.92 15.44 2.40
CA PHE A 42 -10.79 16.34 3.17
C PHE A 42 -10.55 17.82 2.90
N SER A 43 -9.34 18.21 2.49
CA SER A 43 -8.99 19.59 2.11
C SER A 43 -8.80 19.74 0.59
N GLU A 44 -8.95 20.96 0.10
CA GLU A 44 -8.69 21.25 -1.32
C GLU A 44 -7.25 20.92 -1.71
N SER A 45 -6.27 21.22 -0.84
CA SER A 45 -4.86 20.91 -1.11
C SER A 45 -4.58 19.41 -1.23
N GLU A 46 -5.21 18.58 -0.40
CA GLU A 46 -5.14 17.13 -0.51
C GLU A 46 -5.73 16.65 -1.83
N LYS A 47 -6.92 17.13 -2.17
CA LYS A 47 -7.60 16.75 -3.41
C LYS A 47 -6.83 17.16 -4.67
N GLU A 48 -6.26 18.37 -4.68
CA GLU A 48 -5.43 18.84 -5.79
C GLU A 48 -4.17 18.00 -5.95
N TYR A 49 -3.54 17.65 -4.82
CA TYR A 49 -2.33 16.84 -4.83
C TYR A 49 -2.62 15.39 -5.26
N ASN A 50 -3.66 14.78 -4.74
CA ASN A 50 -4.13 13.46 -5.16
C ASN A 50 -4.43 13.43 -6.68
N ALA A 51 -5.14 14.45 -7.18
CA ALA A 51 -5.43 14.56 -8.61
C ALA A 51 -4.16 14.73 -9.46
N LYS A 52 -3.14 15.43 -8.95
CA LYS A 52 -1.85 15.58 -9.64
C LYS A 52 -1.11 14.24 -9.72
N LEU A 53 -1.02 13.50 -8.63
CA LEU A 53 -0.38 12.18 -8.59
C LEU A 53 -1.13 11.16 -9.44
N THR A 54 -2.47 11.17 -9.38
CA THR A 54 -3.32 10.32 -10.22
C THR A 54 -3.04 10.51 -11.71
N ARG A 55 -2.97 11.77 -12.19
CA ARG A 55 -2.64 12.05 -13.61
C ARG A 55 -1.27 11.50 -13.99
N ILE A 56 -0.28 11.58 -13.10
CA ILE A 56 1.04 11.01 -13.37
C ILE A 56 0.92 9.50 -13.56
N LEU A 57 0.23 8.79 -12.69
CA LEU A 57 0.04 7.34 -12.84
C LEU A 57 -0.70 7.01 -14.15
N GLU A 58 -1.75 7.74 -14.48
CA GLU A 58 -2.53 7.57 -15.71
C GLU A 58 -1.69 7.85 -16.98
N ASP A 59 -0.80 8.85 -16.95
CA ASP A 59 0.13 9.16 -18.04
C ASP A 59 1.12 8.02 -18.31
N TYR A 60 1.38 7.18 -17.32
CA TYR A 60 2.20 5.96 -17.44
C TYR A 60 1.38 4.68 -17.70
N GLY A 61 0.07 4.81 -17.98
CA GLY A 61 -0.79 3.72 -18.44
C GLY A 61 -1.51 2.94 -17.35
N TYR A 62 -1.55 3.47 -16.11
CA TYR A 62 -2.33 2.87 -15.02
C TYR A 62 -3.79 3.30 -15.08
N GLU A 63 -4.69 2.39 -14.76
CA GLU A 63 -6.12 2.65 -14.57
C GLU A 63 -6.37 2.97 -13.10
N VAL A 64 -6.58 4.25 -12.76
CA VAL A 64 -6.65 4.70 -11.37
C VAL A 64 -8.09 4.95 -10.93
N PHE A 65 -8.53 4.23 -9.89
CA PHE A 65 -9.70 4.62 -9.11
C PHE A 65 -9.28 5.62 -8.03
N LEU A 66 -9.78 6.86 -8.15
CA LEU A 66 -9.55 7.95 -7.21
C LEU A 66 -10.86 8.25 -6.46
N PRO A 67 -11.01 7.91 -5.17
CA PRO A 67 -12.28 8.02 -4.45
C PRO A 67 -12.97 9.39 -4.53
N GLN A 68 -12.20 10.47 -4.48
CA GLN A 68 -12.74 11.84 -4.60
C GLN A 68 -13.29 12.18 -6.01
N ARG A 69 -12.92 11.44 -7.05
CA ARG A 69 -13.36 11.61 -8.44
C ARG A 69 -14.40 10.55 -8.84
N ASP A 70 -14.11 9.30 -8.49
CA ASP A 70 -14.80 8.11 -9.00
C ASP A 70 -15.75 7.51 -7.96
N GLY A 71 -15.74 8.04 -6.73
CA GLY A 71 -16.64 7.69 -5.64
C GLY A 71 -18.08 8.12 -5.90
N PHE A 72 -18.86 8.26 -4.84
CA PHE A 72 -20.26 8.71 -4.96
C PHE A 72 -20.36 10.23 -5.10
N LEU A 73 -21.22 10.68 -6.01
CA LEU A 73 -21.57 12.10 -6.10
C LEU A 73 -22.54 12.50 -4.97
N ALA A 74 -22.52 13.76 -4.56
CA ALA A 74 -23.41 14.27 -3.52
C ALA A 74 -24.91 14.04 -3.85
N ALA A 75 -25.28 14.13 -5.14
CA ALA A 75 -26.64 13.89 -5.60
C ALA A 75 -27.08 12.42 -5.38
N GLU A 76 -26.19 11.46 -5.50
CA GLU A 76 -26.47 10.02 -5.26
C GLU A 76 -26.67 9.72 -3.77
N MET A 77 -26.18 10.59 -2.90
CA MET A 77 -26.30 10.51 -1.44
C MET A 77 -27.49 11.27 -0.88
N GLU A 78 -28.19 12.06 -1.72
CA GLU A 78 -29.34 12.85 -1.27
C GLU A 78 -30.49 11.96 -0.77
N GLY A 79 -31.09 12.35 0.34
CA GLY A 79 -32.20 11.61 0.96
C GLY A 79 -31.83 10.33 1.69
N LYS A 80 -30.57 9.89 1.67
CA LYS A 80 -30.10 8.70 2.38
C LYS A 80 -29.75 9.01 3.83
N SER A 81 -30.01 8.06 4.71
CA SER A 81 -29.55 8.10 6.10
C SER A 81 -28.02 8.00 6.19
N GLU A 82 -27.48 8.37 7.33
CA GLU A 82 -26.04 8.21 7.60
C GLU A 82 -25.58 6.76 7.46
N ALA A 83 -26.36 5.81 7.98
CA ALA A 83 -26.06 4.38 7.90
C ALA A 83 -26.01 3.88 6.43
N GLU A 84 -26.97 4.31 5.60
CA GLU A 84 -27.00 3.96 4.18
C GLU A 84 -25.77 4.55 3.44
N LYS A 85 -25.43 5.81 3.71
CA LYS A 85 -24.25 6.45 3.14
C LYS A 85 -22.96 5.72 3.52
N THR A 86 -22.81 5.40 4.80
CA THR A 86 -21.66 4.66 5.32
C THR A 86 -21.52 3.31 4.63
N GLN A 87 -22.61 2.56 4.53
CA GLN A 87 -22.60 1.25 3.89
C GLN A 87 -22.20 1.34 2.41
N MET A 88 -22.81 2.28 1.68
CA MET A 88 -22.53 2.46 0.25
C MET A 88 -21.08 2.84 -0.03
N ILE A 89 -20.51 3.78 0.74
CA ILE A 89 -19.10 4.19 0.59
C ILE A 89 -18.20 3.00 0.89
N PHE A 90 -18.43 2.34 2.03
CA PHE A 90 -17.62 1.19 2.44
C PHE A 90 -17.62 0.07 1.39
N GLU A 91 -18.80 -0.30 0.86
CA GLU A 91 -18.90 -1.37 -0.13
C GLU A 91 -18.19 -1.00 -1.44
N LYS A 92 -18.34 0.24 -1.90
CA LYS A 92 -17.69 0.70 -3.14
C LYS A 92 -16.17 0.73 -2.99
N ASP A 93 -15.65 1.31 -1.91
CA ASP A 93 -14.21 1.40 -1.69
C ASP A 93 -13.61 0.00 -1.49
N LEU A 94 -14.27 -0.87 -0.72
CA LEU A 94 -13.85 -2.26 -0.55
C LEU A 94 -13.80 -3.03 -1.88
N GLU A 95 -14.83 -2.89 -2.72
CA GLU A 95 -14.87 -3.51 -4.05
C GLU A 95 -13.67 -3.10 -4.89
N HIS A 96 -13.39 -1.80 -4.98
CA HIS A 96 -12.29 -1.28 -5.79
C HIS A 96 -10.90 -1.61 -5.21
N VAL A 97 -10.74 -1.66 -3.89
CA VAL A 97 -9.51 -2.17 -3.26
C VAL A 97 -9.27 -3.63 -3.63
N LEU A 98 -10.31 -4.47 -3.61
CA LEU A 98 -10.21 -5.89 -3.94
C LEU A 98 -9.97 -6.14 -5.42
N GLU A 99 -10.53 -5.32 -6.32
CA GLU A 99 -10.32 -5.39 -7.76
C GLU A 99 -8.96 -4.85 -8.22
N ALA A 100 -8.39 -3.92 -7.47
CA ALA A 100 -7.09 -3.34 -7.79
C ALA A 100 -5.97 -4.38 -7.77
N ASP A 101 -4.95 -4.16 -8.58
CA ASP A 101 -3.67 -4.90 -8.55
C ASP A 101 -2.68 -4.19 -7.62
N ILE A 102 -2.86 -2.89 -7.47
CA ILE A 102 -1.95 -1.97 -6.77
C ILE A 102 -2.75 -1.07 -5.85
N VAL A 103 -2.24 -0.81 -4.65
CA VAL A 103 -2.67 0.32 -3.83
C VAL A 103 -1.54 1.34 -3.76
N PHE A 104 -1.84 2.58 -4.17
CA PHE A 104 -0.95 3.73 -4.07
C PHE A 104 -1.47 4.67 -3.00
N MET A 105 -0.74 4.83 -1.89
CA MET A 105 -1.21 5.55 -0.71
C MET A 105 -0.40 6.80 -0.41
N VAL A 106 -1.08 7.95 -0.28
CA VAL A 106 -0.51 9.18 0.28
C VAL A 106 -0.51 9.10 1.80
N LEU A 107 0.67 9.29 2.40
CA LEU A 107 0.94 9.09 3.82
C LEU A 107 1.06 10.41 4.60
N ASP A 108 0.79 11.54 3.94
CA ASP A 108 0.90 12.86 4.55
C ASP A 108 -0.19 13.09 5.60
N GLY A 109 0.16 13.83 6.62
CA GLY A 109 -0.68 14.09 7.78
C GLY A 109 0.07 13.86 9.09
N ARG A 110 -0.49 14.31 10.19
CA ARG A 110 0.08 14.05 11.52
C ARG A 110 0.11 12.55 11.82
N VAL A 111 -0.89 11.85 11.37
CA VAL A 111 -0.98 10.40 11.22
C VAL A 111 -1.52 10.15 9.83
N PRO A 112 -1.17 9.07 9.15
CA PRO A 112 -1.84 8.68 7.92
C PRO A 112 -3.34 8.56 8.13
N ASP A 113 -4.11 8.82 7.08
CA ASP A 113 -5.57 8.71 7.12
C ASP A 113 -6.01 7.31 7.59
N GLU A 114 -6.95 7.25 8.53
CA GLU A 114 -7.39 6.01 9.14
C GLU A 114 -8.15 5.10 8.15
N GLY A 115 -8.94 5.67 7.24
CA GLY A 115 -9.61 4.93 6.17
C GLY A 115 -8.60 4.31 5.22
N ALA A 116 -7.65 5.12 4.75
CA ALA A 116 -6.55 4.66 3.89
C ALA A 116 -5.69 3.57 4.58
N CYS A 117 -5.53 3.61 5.90
CA CYS A 117 -4.84 2.54 6.64
C CYS A 117 -5.62 1.22 6.62
N VAL A 118 -6.96 1.26 6.68
CA VAL A 118 -7.81 0.06 6.56
C VAL A 118 -7.72 -0.50 5.14
N GLU A 119 -7.81 0.35 4.12
CA GLU A 119 -7.67 -0.02 2.70
C GLU A 119 -6.31 -0.67 2.42
N LEU A 120 -5.23 -0.08 2.92
CA LEU A 120 -3.88 -0.65 2.84
C LEU A 120 -3.80 -2.04 3.49
N GLY A 121 -4.38 -2.20 4.68
CA GLY A 121 -4.40 -3.48 5.39
C GLY A 121 -5.17 -4.56 4.63
N ILE A 122 -6.31 -4.21 4.03
CA ILE A 122 -7.09 -5.10 3.17
C ILE A 122 -6.28 -5.47 1.93
N ALA A 123 -5.66 -4.50 1.26
CA ALA A 123 -4.84 -4.72 0.08
C ALA A 123 -3.68 -5.66 0.37
N TYR A 124 -2.91 -5.41 1.43
CA TYR A 124 -1.79 -6.24 1.84
C TYR A 124 -2.22 -7.68 2.15
N ALA A 125 -3.35 -7.86 2.85
CA ALA A 125 -3.88 -9.18 3.19
C ALA A 125 -4.39 -9.97 1.96
N ASN A 126 -4.62 -9.28 0.84
CA ASN A 126 -5.02 -9.86 -0.44
C ASN A 126 -3.89 -9.85 -1.49
N ASP A 127 -2.63 -9.82 -1.05
CA ASP A 127 -1.43 -9.91 -1.90
C ASP A 127 -1.34 -8.82 -2.98
N LYS A 128 -1.92 -7.63 -2.73
CA LYS A 128 -1.83 -6.49 -3.65
C LYS A 128 -0.46 -5.81 -3.49
N ARG A 129 0.05 -5.23 -4.57
CA ARG A 129 1.27 -4.42 -4.55
C ARG A 129 0.97 -3.07 -3.92
N CYS A 130 1.67 -2.72 -2.85
CA CYS A 130 1.41 -1.49 -2.10
C CYS A 130 2.60 -0.54 -2.22
N TYR A 131 2.34 0.71 -2.60
CA TYR A 131 3.32 1.79 -2.72
C TYR A 131 2.87 2.99 -1.90
N GLY A 132 3.82 3.61 -1.20
CA GLY A 132 3.56 4.79 -0.38
C GLY A 132 4.20 6.03 -0.94
N PHE A 133 3.59 7.20 -0.68
CA PHE A 133 4.07 8.51 -1.08
C PHE A 133 4.00 9.46 0.11
N LYS A 134 5.15 10.03 0.54
CA LYS A 134 5.23 10.84 1.76
C LYS A 134 6.10 12.07 1.57
N THR A 135 5.47 13.25 1.71
CA THR A 135 6.15 14.56 1.73
C THR A 135 6.24 15.15 3.14
N ASP A 136 5.51 14.61 4.10
CA ASP A 136 5.45 15.11 5.47
C ASP A 136 6.68 14.72 6.29
N ALA A 137 7.31 15.71 6.94
CA ALA A 137 8.51 15.54 7.74
C ALA A 137 8.26 14.86 9.10
N ARG A 138 7.01 14.80 9.54
CA ARG A 138 6.68 14.35 10.89
C ARG A 138 6.92 12.85 11.02
N SER A 139 7.63 12.45 12.08
CA SER A 139 7.77 11.05 12.51
C SER A 139 6.69 10.68 13.52
N VAL A 140 6.41 9.40 13.63
CA VAL A 140 5.37 8.89 14.54
C VAL A 140 5.89 8.85 15.96
N GLU A 141 6.83 7.98 16.26
CA GLU A 141 7.51 7.89 17.56
C GLU A 141 8.80 7.05 17.45
N MET A 142 9.68 7.14 18.42
CA MET A 142 10.97 6.42 18.47
C MET A 142 11.82 6.59 17.20
N ASP A 143 11.83 7.80 16.63
CA ASP A 143 12.51 8.15 15.38
C ASP A 143 12.07 7.33 14.15
N MET A 144 10.90 6.66 14.23
CA MET A 144 10.30 5.98 13.10
C MET A 144 9.39 6.93 12.31
N ASP A 145 9.54 6.92 11.01
CA ASP A 145 8.75 7.77 10.12
C ASP A 145 7.30 7.34 9.95
N LEU A 146 7.07 6.04 10.11
CA LEU A 146 5.76 5.41 9.99
C LEU A 146 5.61 4.33 11.07
N ASN A 147 4.38 4.08 11.45
CA ASN A 147 4.06 2.93 12.27
C ASN A 147 4.54 1.64 11.56
N PRO A 148 5.22 0.70 12.25
CA PRO A 148 5.73 -0.54 11.65
C PRO A 148 4.67 -1.39 10.95
N MET A 149 3.42 -1.39 11.43
CA MET A 149 2.32 -2.11 10.78
C MET A 149 1.92 -1.49 9.44
N ILE A 150 2.13 -0.19 9.27
CA ILE A 150 1.88 0.52 8.01
C ILE A 150 3.09 0.35 7.07
N SER A 151 4.30 0.62 7.57
CA SER A 151 5.51 0.54 6.76
C SER A 151 5.78 -0.86 6.21
N GLY A 152 5.40 -1.90 6.97
CA GLY A 152 5.56 -3.29 6.57
C GLY A 152 4.66 -3.75 5.41
N CYS A 153 3.63 -2.98 5.06
CA CYS A 153 2.75 -3.29 3.94
C CYS A 153 3.33 -2.86 2.58
N PHE A 154 4.29 -1.94 2.55
CA PHE A 154 4.77 -1.35 1.30
C PHE A 154 5.95 -2.10 0.68
N ILE A 155 5.92 -2.22 -0.64
CA ILE A 155 7.07 -2.61 -1.45
C ILE A 155 8.09 -1.46 -1.48
N LYS A 156 7.59 -0.22 -1.67
CA LYS A 156 8.41 1.01 -1.68
C LYS A 156 7.59 2.18 -1.13
N VAL A 157 8.24 3.03 -0.38
CA VAL A 157 7.72 4.36 -0.01
C VAL A 157 8.62 5.41 -0.67
N PHE A 158 8.03 6.19 -1.57
CA PHE A 158 8.66 7.38 -2.13
C PHE A 158 8.62 8.48 -1.06
N ARG A 159 9.78 9.09 -0.78
CA ARG A 159 9.88 10.05 0.32
C ARG A 159 10.89 11.15 0.07
N ASP A 160 10.42 12.37 0.03
CA ASP A 160 11.23 13.60 0.10
C ASP A 160 10.36 14.72 0.64
N LEU A 161 10.97 15.71 1.32
CA LEU A 161 10.26 16.92 1.80
C LEU A 161 9.97 17.90 0.67
N ASP A 162 10.68 17.78 -0.43
CA ASP A 162 10.44 18.51 -1.67
C ASP A 162 9.50 17.67 -2.56
N GLY A 163 8.24 18.09 -2.62
CA GLY A 163 7.21 17.36 -3.37
C GLY A 163 7.48 17.31 -4.89
N GLU A 164 8.14 18.31 -5.47
CA GLU A 164 8.48 18.29 -6.91
C GLU A 164 9.59 17.27 -7.18
N LYS A 165 10.61 17.26 -6.33
CA LYS A 165 11.68 16.27 -6.42
C LYS A 165 11.15 14.85 -6.24
N LEU A 166 10.20 14.66 -5.33
CA LEU A 166 9.57 13.36 -5.12
C LEU A 166 8.74 12.92 -6.33
N ILE A 167 8.06 13.86 -7.01
CA ILE A 167 7.35 13.59 -8.25
C ILE A 167 8.32 13.15 -9.36
N GLU A 168 9.48 13.80 -9.47
CA GLU A 168 10.49 13.39 -10.46
C GLU A 168 11.06 11.99 -10.13
N GLU A 169 11.28 11.66 -8.84
CA GLU A 169 11.65 10.30 -8.42
C GLU A 169 10.58 9.27 -8.82
N LEU A 170 9.30 9.59 -8.59
CA LEU A 170 8.19 8.72 -8.99
C LEU A 170 8.18 8.50 -10.50
N LYS A 171 8.27 9.56 -11.31
CA LYS A 171 8.30 9.46 -12.77
C LYS A 171 9.49 8.65 -13.28
N GLN A 172 10.67 8.87 -12.71
CA GLN A 172 11.83 8.07 -13.05
C GLN A 172 11.59 6.59 -12.74
N TYR A 173 11.06 6.30 -11.55
CA TYR A 173 10.73 4.92 -11.18
C TYR A 173 9.74 4.27 -12.16
N LEU A 174 8.66 4.98 -12.52
CA LEU A 174 7.63 4.51 -13.46
C LEU A 174 8.16 4.31 -14.88
N SER A 175 9.22 5.03 -15.28
CA SER A 175 9.86 4.85 -16.59
C SER A 175 10.79 3.64 -16.67
N GLU A 176 11.29 3.18 -15.51
CA GLU A 176 12.26 2.10 -15.41
C GLU A 176 11.65 0.79 -14.89
N ASN A 177 10.49 0.87 -14.24
CA ASN A 177 9.85 -0.24 -13.55
C ASN A 177 8.34 -0.19 -13.71
N GLU A 178 7.70 -1.34 -13.59
CA GLU A 178 6.25 -1.45 -13.32
C GLU A 178 6.00 -1.33 -11.79
N LEU A 179 4.89 -0.66 -11.39
CA LEU A 179 4.46 -0.64 -9.99
C LEU A 179 4.02 -2.01 -9.52
#